data_6753dcd7c84a23765633dae209b0187f
#
_entry.id   6753dcd7c84a23765633dae209b0187f
#
_cell.length_a   1.000
_cell.length_b   1.000
_cell.length_c   1.000
_cell.angle_alpha   90.00
_cell.angle_beta   90.00
_cell.angle_gamma   90.00
#
_symmetry.space_group_name_H-M   'P 1'
#
loop_
_entity.id
_entity.type
_entity.pdbx_description
1 polymer ?
#
loop_
_entity_poly.entity_id
_entity_poly.type
_entity_poly.pdbx_seq_one_letter_code
_entity_poly.pdbx_strand_id
1 'polypeptide(L)'
;YDTDAEAHDILLCVQTRKLLSDENRMRYEGGQYYVKSPEEMAELFPYIPEALENTQKIADRCEVEIEFGVTKLPKFDVPAPYTSWEYLNKLCYDGLKERYSGDLTELEKRLEYELGVIKTMGYVDYFLIVWDFIRFARDHDIMVGPGRGSAAGSLVSYTLGITKLDPIKYNLLFERFLNPERVSMPDIDVDFCFEIGRAHV
;
A
#
# COMPACT_ATOMS: atom_id res chain seq x y z
N TYR A 1 7.96 24.24 -14.81
CA TYR A 1 8.16 25.46 -15.64
C TYR A 1 8.68 25.06 -17.02
N ASP A 2 8.60 25.96 -18.00
CA ASP A 2 9.17 25.78 -19.34
C ASP A 2 10.68 25.49 -19.32
N THR A 3 11.39 26.14 -18.37
CA THR A 3 12.82 25.97 -18.13
C THR A 3 13.22 24.61 -17.57
N ASP A 4 12.27 23.79 -17.09
CA ASP A 4 12.55 22.50 -16.45
C ASP A 4 12.76 21.36 -17.46
N ALA A 5 12.55 21.60 -18.74
CA ALA A 5 12.64 20.60 -19.81
C ALA A 5 14.03 19.93 -19.88
N GLU A 6 15.11 20.71 -19.72
CA GLU A 6 16.48 20.21 -19.72
C GLU A 6 16.76 19.35 -18.48
N ALA A 7 16.34 19.82 -17.30
CA ALA A 7 16.48 19.07 -16.05
C ALA A 7 15.69 17.74 -16.10
N HIS A 8 14.49 17.76 -16.69
CA HIS A 8 13.68 16.57 -16.89
C HIS A 8 14.35 15.57 -17.84
N ASP A 9 14.99 16.03 -18.92
CA ASP A 9 15.73 15.18 -19.84
C ASP A 9 16.94 14.49 -19.16
N ILE A 10 17.62 15.20 -18.27
CA ILE A 10 18.69 14.62 -17.43
C ILE A 10 18.12 13.56 -16.48
N LEU A 11 16.99 13.81 -15.82
CA LEU A 11 16.34 12.84 -14.95
C LEU A 11 15.92 11.57 -15.69
N LEU A 12 15.44 11.69 -16.93
CA LEU A 12 15.15 10.53 -17.78
C LEU A 12 16.40 9.70 -18.06
N CYS A 13 17.54 10.34 -18.29
CA CYS A 13 18.82 9.64 -18.46
C CYS A 13 19.22 8.88 -17.20
N VAL A 14 19.08 9.49 -16.02
CA VAL A 14 19.34 8.81 -14.74
C VAL A 14 18.42 7.61 -14.53
N GLN A 15 17.13 7.77 -14.78
CA GLN A 15 16.13 6.71 -14.63
C GLN A 15 16.38 5.53 -15.59
N THR A 16 16.74 5.83 -16.85
CA THR A 16 16.93 4.81 -17.89
C THR A 16 18.35 4.31 -17.99
N ARG A 17 19.28 4.83 -17.16
CA ARG A 17 20.73 4.54 -17.21
C ARG A 17 21.34 4.81 -18.58
N LYS A 18 20.99 5.94 -19.19
CA LYS A 18 21.46 6.41 -20.48
C LYS A 18 22.27 7.69 -20.31
N LEU A 19 23.09 7.99 -21.32
CA LEU A 19 23.80 9.27 -21.41
C LEU A 19 23.02 10.26 -22.27
N LEU A 20 23.21 11.56 -22.03
CA LEU A 20 22.62 12.60 -22.88
C LEU A 20 23.03 12.47 -24.35
N SER A 21 24.23 11.93 -24.60
CA SER A 21 24.78 11.71 -25.94
C SER A 21 24.20 10.49 -26.65
N ASP A 22 23.46 9.60 -25.96
CA ASP A 22 22.90 8.40 -26.57
C ASP A 22 21.80 8.78 -27.56
N GLU A 23 21.89 8.30 -28.78
CA GLU A 23 20.89 8.59 -29.83
C GLU A 23 19.58 7.84 -29.57
N ASN A 24 19.66 6.60 -29.10
CA ASN A 24 18.49 5.76 -28.84
C ASN A 24 18.13 5.76 -27.33
N ARG A 25 17.49 6.85 -26.87
CA ARG A 25 17.01 7.02 -25.53
C ARG A 25 15.63 7.67 -25.50
N MET A 26 14.91 7.53 -24.38
CA MET A 26 13.65 8.21 -24.17
C MET A 26 13.89 9.71 -24.09
N ARG A 27 13.10 10.49 -24.86
CA ARG A 27 13.06 11.95 -24.84
C ARG A 27 11.63 12.43 -24.95
N TYR A 28 11.36 13.57 -24.34
CA TYR A 28 10.15 14.34 -24.58
C TYR A 28 10.53 15.55 -25.41
N GLU A 29 10.08 15.54 -26.68
CA GLU A 29 10.40 16.62 -27.60
C GLU A 29 9.53 17.85 -27.34
N GLY A 30 10.06 19.04 -27.64
CA GLY A 30 9.32 20.28 -27.69
C GLY A 30 9.17 21.06 -26.39
N GLY A 31 9.54 20.50 -25.24
CA GLY A 31 9.56 21.22 -23.94
C GLY A 31 8.20 21.77 -23.45
N GLN A 32 7.07 21.31 -24.03
CA GLN A 32 5.74 21.89 -23.81
C GLN A 32 4.91 21.20 -22.71
N TYR A 33 5.53 20.43 -21.82
CA TYR A 33 4.88 19.59 -20.80
C TYR A 33 4.74 20.27 -19.43
N TYR A 34 4.81 21.60 -19.38
CA TYR A 34 4.60 22.37 -18.17
C TYR A 34 3.14 22.87 -18.07
N VAL A 35 2.74 23.30 -16.89
CA VAL A 35 1.42 23.91 -16.66
C VAL A 35 1.43 25.32 -17.25
N LYS A 36 0.64 25.52 -18.30
CA LYS A 36 0.53 26.78 -19.04
C LYS A 36 -0.38 27.77 -18.35
N SER A 37 -0.12 29.07 -18.56
CA SER A 37 -1.03 30.12 -18.11
C SER A 37 -2.31 30.14 -18.95
N PRO A 38 -3.39 30.79 -18.46
CA PRO A 38 -4.60 31.01 -19.27
C PRO A 38 -4.34 31.72 -20.59
N GLU A 39 -3.41 32.68 -20.61
CA GLU A 39 -3.01 33.44 -21.80
C GLU A 39 -2.30 32.52 -22.81
N GLU A 40 -1.33 31.74 -22.37
CA GLU A 40 -0.64 30.76 -23.22
C GLU A 40 -1.62 29.72 -23.80
N MET A 41 -2.60 29.30 -23.01
CA MET A 41 -3.64 28.37 -23.48
C MET A 41 -4.55 29.03 -24.51
N ALA A 42 -4.89 30.32 -24.33
CA ALA A 42 -5.70 31.06 -25.30
C ALA A 42 -4.97 31.26 -26.66
N GLU A 43 -3.66 31.45 -26.64
CA GLU A 43 -2.84 31.47 -27.85
C GLU A 43 -2.82 30.14 -28.62
N LEU A 44 -2.87 29.02 -27.89
CA LEU A 44 -2.89 27.66 -28.48
C LEU A 44 -4.25 27.30 -29.08
N PHE A 45 -5.35 27.86 -28.55
CA PHE A 45 -6.73 27.55 -28.97
C PHE A 45 -7.53 28.79 -29.41
N PRO A 46 -6.98 29.68 -30.27
CA PRO A 46 -7.64 30.89 -30.65
C PRO A 46 -8.92 30.68 -31.47
N TYR A 47 -9.07 29.49 -32.05
CA TYR A 47 -10.20 29.10 -32.90
C TYR A 47 -11.38 28.52 -32.14
N ILE A 48 -11.24 28.26 -30.85
CA ILE A 48 -12.29 27.67 -30.01
C ILE A 48 -12.21 28.17 -28.55
N PRO A 49 -12.44 29.46 -28.28
CA PRO A 49 -12.34 30.01 -26.93
C PRO A 49 -13.31 29.37 -25.95
N GLU A 50 -14.44 28.85 -26.42
CA GLU A 50 -15.42 28.13 -25.59
C GLU A 50 -14.83 26.87 -24.91
N ALA A 51 -13.81 26.26 -25.51
CA ALA A 51 -13.12 25.11 -24.88
C ALA A 51 -12.44 25.52 -23.56
N LEU A 52 -11.84 26.69 -23.51
CA LEU A 52 -11.22 27.25 -22.31
C LEU A 52 -12.28 27.69 -21.29
N GLU A 53 -13.33 28.35 -21.71
CA GLU A 53 -14.46 28.73 -20.85
C GLU A 53 -15.12 27.48 -20.21
N ASN A 54 -15.24 26.42 -20.97
CA ASN A 54 -15.85 25.18 -20.49
C ASN A 54 -15.05 24.51 -19.37
N THR A 55 -13.73 24.70 -19.30
CA THR A 55 -12.93 24.19 -18.18
C THR A 55 -13.39 24.82 -16.85
N GLN A 56 -13.63 26.13 -16.84
CA GLN A 56 -14.17 26.81 -15.66
C GLN A 56 -15.60 26.40 -15.37
N LYS A 57 -16.48 26.32 -16.39
CA LYS A 57 -17.87 25.86 -16.21
C LYS A 57 -17.96 24.44 -15.66
N ILE A 58 -17.01 23.57 -16.01
CA ILE A 58 -16.95 22.20 -15.45
C ILE A 58 -16.47 22.27 -13.99
N ALA A 59 -15.42 23.05 -13.70
CA ALA A 59 -14.92 23.20 -12.35
C ALA A 59 -16.00 23.74 -11.39
N ASP A 60 -16.77 24.74 -11.83
CA ASP A 60 -17.86 25.36 -11.06
C ASP A 60 -19.03 24.39 -10.76
N ARG A 61 -19.13 23.28 -11.50
CA ARG A 61 -20.13 22.22 -11.29
C ARG A 61 -19.63 21.12 -10.37
N CYS A 62 -18.34 21.10 -10.04
CA CYS A 62 -17.73 20.10 -9.19
C CYS A 62 -17.73 20.59 -7.74
N GLU A 63 -18.48 19.90 -6.88
CA GLU A 63 -18.50 20.11 -5.44
C GLU A 63 -17.87 18.91 -4.78
N VAL A 64 -16.55 18.92 -4.60
CA VAL A 64 -15.79 17.81 -4.04
C VAL A 64 -15.01 18.30 -2.84
N GLU A 65 -15.29 17.69 -1.68
CA GLU A 65 -14.49 17.84 -0.47
C GLU A 65 -13.62 16.59 -0.27
N ILE A 66 -12.31 16.78 -0.20
CA ILE A 66 -11.36 15.71 0.08
C ILE A 66 -11.00 15.77 1.56
N GLU A 67 -11.44 14.77 2.32
CA GLU A 67 -11.08 14.63 3.72
C GLU A 67 -9.66 14.11 3.86
N PHE A 68 -8.74 14.96 4.28
CA PHE A 68 -7.35 14.57 4.54
C PHE A 68 -7.19 14.02 5.97
N GLY A 69 -6.30 13.03 6.12
CA GLY A 69 -5.96 12.47 7.44
C GLY A 69 -7.04 11.55 8.06
N VAL A 70 -8.10 11.23 7.33
CA VAL A 70 -9.15 10.31 7.75
C VAL A 70 -8.94 8.96 7.08
N THR A 71 -8.60 7.95 7.87
CA THR A 71 -8.47 6.57 7.39
C THR A 71 -9.88 5.96 7.27
N LYS A 72 -10.32 5.69 6.04
CA LYS A 72 -11.63 5.07 5.75
C LYS A 72 -11.50 3.56 5.58
N LEU A 73 -11.07 2.87 6.63
CA LEU A 73 -11.05 1.41 6.66
C LEU A 73 -12.41 0.87 7.13
N PRO A 74 -12.92 -0.20 6.49
CA PRO A 74 -14.10 -0.90 6.99
C PRO A 74 -13.77 -1.55 8.34
N LYS A 75 -14.80 -1.73 9.18
CA LYS A 75 -14.68 -2.53 10.40
C LYS A 75 -14.84 -3.99 10.05
N PHE A 76 -14.07 -4.82 10.74
CA PHE A 76 -14.19 -6.26 10.63
C PHE A 76 -15.20 -6.79 11.66
N ASP A 77 -16.15 -7.62 11.23
CA ASP A 77 -17.12 -8.26 12.11
C ASP A 77 -16.48 -9.43 12.85
N VAL A 78 -16.19 -9.23 14.13
CA VAL A 78 -15.61 -10.25 15.00
C VAL A 78 -16.67 -11.09 15.69
N PRO A 79 -16.40 -12.38 15.98
CA PRO A 79 -17.34 -13.22 16.74
C PRO A 79 -17.47 -12.70 18.19
N ALA A 80 -18.71 -12.69 18.71
CA ALA A 80 -18.95 -12.36 20.12
C ALA A 80 -18.25 -13.40 21.04
N PRO A 81 -17.71 -13.00 22.20
CA PRO A 81 -17.82 -11.68 22.84
C PRO A 81 -16.66 -10.70 22.54
N TYR A 82 -15.83 -10.99 21.55
CA TYR A 82 -14.58 -10.26 21.32
C TYR A 82 -14.81 -8.87 20.70
N THR A 83 -13.95 -7.93 21.07
CA THR A 83 -13.65 -6.73 20.27
C THR A 83 -12.63 -7.08 19.16
N SER A 84 -12.50 -6.26 18.12
CA SER A 84 -11.47 -6.46 17.07
C SER A 84 -10.06 -6.61 17.65
N TRP A 85 -9.75 -5.79 18.67
CA TRP A 85 -8.46 -5.85 19.36
C TRP A 85 -8.22 -7.19 20.08
N GLU A 86 -9.18 -7.63 20.87
CA GLU A 86 -9.08 -8.89 21.60
C GLU A 86 -8.99 -10.08 20.65
N TYR A 87 -9.75 -10.03 19.56
CA TYR A 87 -9.74 -11.09 18.57
C TYR A 87 -8.41 -11.18 17.80
N LEU A 88 -7.86 -10.02 17.39
CA LEU A 88 -6.53 -9.97 16.77
C LEU A 88 -5.46 -10.55 17.70
N ASN A 89 -5.44 -10.12 18.97
CA ASN A 89 -4.50 -10.67 19.97
C ASN A 89 -4.64 -12.19 20.10
N LYS A 90 -5.87 -12.66 20.28
CA LYS A 90 -6.14 -14.11 20.39
C LYS A 90 -5.55 -14.87 19.19
N LEU A 91 -5.83 -14.45 17.98
CA LEU A 91 -5.33 -15.10 16.76
C LEU A 91 -3.80 -15.08 16.69
N CYS A 92 -3.17 -13.97 17.07
CA CYS A 92 -1.71 -13.85 17.06
C CYS A 92 -1.04 -14.76 18.10
N TYR A 93 -1.56 -14.82 19.33
CA TYR A 93 -1.01 -15.69 20.38
C TYR A 93 -1.28 -17.16 20.11
N ASP A 94 -2.41 -17.51 19.52
CA ASP A 94 -2.68 -18.89 19.10
C ASP A 94 -1.69 -19.30 17.98
N GLY A 95 -1.51 -18.44 16.98
CA GLY A 95 -0.56 -18.67 15.90
C GLY A 95 0.90 -18.68 16.36
N LEU A 96 1.26 -17.90 17.40
CA LEU A 96 2.60 -17.94 17.98
C LEU A 96 2.90 -19.32 18.57
N LYS A 97 1.97 -19.87 19.35
CA LYS A 97 2.08 -21.21 19.96
C LYS A 97 2.08 -22.34 18.93
N GLU A 98 1.39 -22.15 17.82
CA GLU A 98 1.37 -23.14 16.73
C GLU A 98 2.72 -23.19 15.97
N ARG A 99 3.37 -22.03 15.81
CA ARG A 99 4.57 -21.87 14.96
C ARG A 99 5.88 -22.03 15.70
N TYR A 100 5.90 -21.76 16.99
CA TYR A 100 7.09 -21.81 17.81
C TYR A 100 6.92 -22.74 19.02
N SER A 101 8.01 -23.34 19.45
CA SER A 101 8.07 -24.21 20.61
C SER A 101 9.22 -23.79 21.54
N GLY A 102 9.10 -24.13 22.84
CA GLY A 102 10.09 -23.79 23.84
C GLY A 102 9.79 -22.49 24.58
N ASP A 103 10.84 -21.72 24.93
CA ASP A 103 10.66 -20.43 25.61
C ASP A 103 10.24 -19.35 24.60
N LEU A 104 9.06 -18.81 24.79
CA LEU A 104 8.46 -17.81 23.92
C LEU A 104 8.63 -16.37 24.43
N THR A 105 9.28 -16.16 25.57
CA THR A 105 9.35 -14.86 26.27
C THR A 105 9.79 -13.71 25.38
N GLU A 106 10.84 -13.88 24.59
CA GLU A 106 11.33 -12.82 23.70
C GLU A 106 10.42 -12.62 22.48
N LEU A 107 9.78 -13.68 22.00
CA LEU A 107 8.81 -13.62 20.91
C LEU A 107 7.54 -12.91 21.35
N GLU A 108 7.06 -13.15 22.55
CA GLU A 108 5.90 -12.47 23.13
C GLU A 108 6.17 -10.97 23.28
N LYS A 109 7.34 -10.56 23.76
CA LYS A 109 7.72 -9.13 23.81
C LYS A 109 7.71 -8.47 22.44
N ARG A 110 8.25 -9.14 21.43
CA ARG A 110 8.23 -8.66 20.06
C ARG A 110 6.81 -8.57 19.51
N LEU A 111 5.98 -9.58 19.78
CA LEU A 111 4.58 -9.61 19.35
C LEU A 111 3.76 -8.48 20.01
N GLU A 112 3.93 -8.27 21.31
CA GLU A 112 3.29 -7.16 22.05
C GLU A 112 3.68 -5.80 21.49
N TYR A 113 4.95 -5.61 21.19
CA TYR A 113 5.44 -4.38 20.57
C TYR A 113 4.76 -4.12 19.22
N GLU A 114 4.76 -5.10 18.32
CA GLU A 114 4.15 -4.97 17.00
C GLU A 114 2.64 -4.73 17.08
N LEU A 115 1.93 -5.49 17.92
CA LEU A 115 0.50 -5.31 18.19
C LEU A 115 0.20 -3.91 18.74
N GLY A 116 1.04 -3.40 19.64
CA GLY A 116 0.92 -2.05 20.18
C GLY A 116 1.04 -0.98 19.09
N VAL A 117 1.99 -1.11 18.19
CA VAL A 117 2.15 -0.20 17.03
C VAL A 117 0.92 -0.27 16.12
N ILE A 118 0.47 -1.48 15.75
CA ILE A 118 -0.71 -1.69 14.90
C ILE A 118 -1.96 -1.06 15.50
N LYS A 119 -2.16 -1.21 16.81
CA LYS A 119 -3.28 -0.61 17.55
C LYS A 119 -3.22 0.92 17.53
N THR A 120 -2.06 1.48 17.85
CA THR A 120 -1.85 2.93 17.94
C THR A 120 -2.05 3.59 16.57
N MET A 121 -1.65 2.93 15.51
CA MET A 121 -1.84 3.41 14.13
C MET A 121 -3.26 3.15 13.57
N GLY A 122 -4.13 2.43 14.31
CA GLY A 122 -5.53 2.18 13.91
C GLY A 122 -5.71 1.08 12.85
N TYR A 123 -4.77 0.15 12.70
CA TYR A 123 -4.79 -0.86 11.64
C TYR A 123 -5.26 -2.26 12.09
N VAL A 124 -5.90 -2.37 13.27
CA VAL A 124 -6.41 -3.64 13.81
C VAL A 124 -7.35 -4.34 12.83
N ASP A 125 -8.37 -3.63 12.36
CA ASP A 125 -9.35 -4.19 11.43
C ASP A 125 -8.74 -4.52 10.07
N TYR A 126 -7.73 -3.74 9.61
CA TYR A 126 -7.00 -4.03 8.39
C TYR A 126 -6.31 -5.40 8.43
N PHE A 127 -5.61 -5.71 9.52
CA PHE A 127 -4.97 -7.02 9.70
C PHE A 127 -5.99 -8.17 9.76
N LEU A 128 -7.13 -7.95 10.41
CA LEU A 128 -8.21 -8.95 10.47
C LEU A 128 -8.82 -9.21 9.09
N ILE A 129 -9.03 -8.16 8.28
CA ILE A 129 -9.55 -8.28 6.91
C ILE A 129 -8.57 -9.07 6.04
N VAL A 130 -7.28 -8.75 6.09
CA VAL A 130 -6.26 -9.47 5.30
C VAL A 130 -6.13 -10.92 5.76
N TRP A 131 -6.16 -11.16 7.06
CA TRP A 131 -6.19 -12.52 7.62
C TRP A 131 -7.38 -13.32 7.10
N ASP A 132 -8.58 -12.72 7.08
CA ASP A 132 -9.80 -13.38 6.65
C ASP A 132 -9.77 -13.78 5.16
N PHE A 133 -9.26 -12.89 4.29
CA PHE A 133 -9.06 -13.24 2.86
C PHE A 133 -8.18 -14.49 2.70
N ILE A 134 -7.08 -14.52 3.42
CA ILE A 134 -6.10 -15.61 3.33
C ILE A 134 -6.65 -16.88 3.95
N ARG A 135 -7.36 -16.77 5.07
CA ARG A 135 -8.06 -17.90 5.69
C ARG A 135 -9.10 -18.47 4.73
N PHE A 136 -9.96 -17.63 4.18
CA PHE A 136 -10.97 -18.04 3.20
C PHE A 136 -10.35 -18.80 2.03
N ALA A 137 -9.28 -18.26 1.45
CA ALA A 137 -8.60 -18.92 0.34
C ALA A 137 -8.09 -20.32 0.71
N ARG A 138 -7.49 -20.46 1.89
CA ARG A 138 -7.00 -21.76 2.38
C ARG A 138 -8.12 -22.76 2.65
N ASP A 139 -9.21 -22.29 3.26
CA ASP A 139 -10.37 -23.11 3.56
C ASP A 139 -11.08 -23.62 2.29
N HIS A 140 -10.81 -22.99 1.14
CA HIS A 140 -11.38 -23.33 -0.18
C HIS A 140 -10.32 -23.90 -1.14
N ASP A 141 -9.19 -24.40 -0.62
CA ASP A 141 -8.10 -25.00 -1.42
C ASP A 141 -7.51 -24.06 -2.49
N ILE A 142 -7.62 -22.75 -2.28
CA ILE A 142 -6.98 -21.73 -3.13
C ILE A 142 -5.56 -21.53 -2.61
N MET A 143 -4.57 -21.77 -3.46
CA MET A 143 -3.17 -21.58 -3.09
C MET A 143 -2.87 -20.09 -2.89
N VAL A 144 -2.25 -19.78 -1.73
CA VAL A 144 -1.78 -18.46 -1.36
C VAL A 144 -0.27 -18.45 -1.33
N GLY A 145 0.34 -17.45 -1.95
CA GLY A 145 1.78 -17.22 -1.95
C GLY A 145 2.38 -17.09 -0.55
N PRO A 146 3.71 -17.17 -0.42
CA PRO A 146 4.38 -17.09 0.89
C PRO A 146 4.33 -15.70 1.53
N GLY A 147 3.80 -14.70 0.83
CA GLY A 147 3.90 -13.30 1.17
C GLY A 147 5.19 -12.68 0.62
N ARG A 148 5.15 -11.39 0.34
CA ARG A 148 6.27 -10.62 -0.21
C ARG A 148 6.27 -9.19 0.34
N GLY A 149 7.26 -8.41 -0.06
CA GLY A 149 7.39 -7.02 0.38
C GLY A 149 7.76 -6.89 1.85
N SER A 150 7.44 -5.74 2.42
CA SER A 150 7.81 -5.38 3.78
C SER A 150 7.03 -6.13 4.86
N ALA A 151 5.82 -6.61 4.54
CA ALA A 151 4.98 -7.37 5.48
C ALA A 151 5.64 -8.64 6.02
N ALA A 152 6.62 -9.21 5.29
CA ALA A 152 7.43 -10.34 5.75
C ALA A 152 8.26 -10.01 7.01
N GLY A 153 8.49 -8.74 7.33
CA GLY A 153 9.18 -8.30 8.55
C GLY A 153 8.33 -8.34 9.82
N SER A 154 7.02 -8.60 9.70
CA SER A 154 6.09 -8.59 10.83
C SER A 154 5.87 -9.98 11.41
N LEU A 155 6.08 -10.11 12.72
CA LEU A 155 5.74 -11.31 13.49
C LEU A 155 4.22 -11.49 13.57
N VAL A 156 3.45 -10.40 13.67
CA VAL A 156 1.98 -10.44 13.59
C VAL A 156 1.53 -11.02 12.26
N SER A 157 2.08 -10.58 11.13
CA SER A 157 1.76 -11.15 9.81
C SER A 157 2.10 -12.63 9.71
N TYR A 158 3.20 -13.05 10.31
CA TYR A 158 3.62 -14.45 10.34
C TYR A 158 2.70 -15.31 11.23
N THR A 159 2.38 -14.88 12.45
CA THR A 159 1.51 -15.62 13.36
C THR A 159 0.07 -15.73 12.84
N LEU A 160 -0.45 -14.71 12.18
CA LEU A 160 -1.74 -14.75 11.47
C LEU A 160 -1.71 -15.64 10.21
N GLY A 161 -0.54 -16.07 9.78
CA GLY A 161 -0.38 -16.82 8.54
C GLY A 161 -0.53 -15.97 7.27
N ILE A 162 -0.51 -14.66 7.37
CA ILE A 162 -0.48 -13.75 6.23
C ILE A 162 0.81 -13.98 5.43
N THR A 163 1.93 -14.15 6.14
CA THR A 163 3.21 -14.53 5.53
C THR A 163 3.66 -15.91 6.01
N LYS A 164 4.48 -16.59 5.20
CA LYS A 164 5.10 -17.89 5.51
C LYS A 164 6.60 -17.75 5.83
N LEU A 165 7.13 -16.53 5.74
CA LEU A 165 8.51 -16.22 6.08
C LEU A 165 8.60 -15.85 7.56
N ASP A 166 9.44 -16.57 8.30
CA ASP A 166 9.69 -16.33 9.72
C ASP A 166 10.60 -15.08 9.88
N PRO A 167 10.09 -13.95 10.39
CA PRO A 167 10.88 -12.74 10.51
C PRO A 167 12.01 -12.85 11.54
N ILE A 168 11.89 -13.75 12.51
CA ILE A 168 12.91 -13.96 13.54
C ILE A 168 14.07 -14.74 12.96
N LYS A 169 13.79 -15.84 12.28
CA LYS A 169 14.80 -16.67 11.62
C LYS A 169 15.66 -15.90 10.62
N TYR A 170 15.06 -14.97 9.91
CA TYR A 170 15.74 -14.18 8.87
C TYR A 170 16.13 -12.78 9.31
N ASN A 171 16.01 -12.45 10.60
CA ASN A 171 16.37 -11.16 11.18
C ASN A 171 15.72 -9.97 10.44
N LEU A 172 14.44 -10.09 10.10
CA LEU A 172 13.70 -9.05 9.40
C LEU A 172 13.18 -8.00 10.37
N LEU A 173 13.25 -6.72 9.95
CA LEU A 173 12.87 -5.58 10.77
C LEU A 173 11.41 -5.19 10.52
N PHE A 174 10.63 -5.12 11.60
CA PHE A 174 9.25 -4.67 11.58
C PHE A 174 9.11 -3.20 11.16
N GLU A 175 10.05 -2.36 11.55
CA GLU A 175 10.06 -0.92 11.28
C GLU A 175 10.18 -0.59 9.77
N ARG A 176 10.59 -1.55 8.96
CA ARG A 176 10.56 -1.43 7.49
C ARG A 176 9.15 -1.60 6.93
N PHE A 177 8.28 -2.27 7.66
CA PHE A 177 6.88 -2.49 7.31
C PHE A 177 5.97 -1.43 7.93
N LEU A 178 6.04 -1.23 9.25
CA LEU A 178 5.29 -0.21 9.98
C LEU A 178 6.23 0.60 10.85
N ASN A 179 6.24 1.92 10.63
CA ASN A 179 6.99 2.86 11.45
C ASN A 179 6.04 3.94 11.97
N PRO A 180 5.87 4.09 13.30
CA PRO A 180 5.02 5.13 13.88
C PRO A 180 5.41 6.56 13.48
N GLU A 181 6.69 6.78 13.17
CA GLU A 181 7.19 8.09 12.73
C GLU A 181 6.81 8.41 11.28
N ARG A 182 6.48 7.40 10.50
CA ARG A 182 6.08 7.54 9.11
C ARG A 182 4.60 7.19 8.96
N VAL A 183 3.75 8.20 8.95
CA VAL A 183 2.30 8.04 8.78
C VAL A 183 1.99 7.59 7.34
N SER A 184 2.06 6.30 7.10
CA SER A 184 1.62 5.68 5.85
C SER A 184 0.84 4.41 6.18
N MET A 185 -0.22 4.17 5.41
CA MET A 185 -0.99 2.93 5.53
C MET A 185 -0.09 1.74 5.17
N PRO A 186 -0.14 0.62 5.94
CA PRO A 186 0.58 -0.58 5.58
C PRO A 186 0.08 -1.14 4.24
N ASP A 187 1.01 -1.65 3.45
CA ASP A 187 0.71 -2.34 2.19
C ASP A 187 1.10 -3.81 2.33
N ILE A 188 0.11 -4.69 2.31
CA ILE A 188 0.29 -6.14 2.38
C ILE A 188 -0.04 -6.72 1.02
N ASP A 189 1.00 -7.10 0.30
CA ASP A 189 0.89 -7.79 -0.98
C ASP A 189 0.51 -9.25 -0.79
N VAL A 190 -0.61 -9.67 -1.38
CA VAL A 190 -1.09 -11.05 -1.33
C VAL A 190 -1.23 -11.60 -2.75
N ASP A 191 -0.60 -12.75 -2.98
CA ASP A 191 -0.69 -13.44 -4.26
C ASP A 191 -1.58 -14.70 -4.11
N PHE A 192 -2.62 -14.78 -4.93
CA PHE A 192 -3.50 -15.94 -5.03
C PHE A 192 -3.23 -16.71 -6.32
N CYS A 193 -3.56 -18.01 -6.32
CA CYS A 193 -3.46 -18.83 -7.52
C CYS A 193 -4.35 -18.26 -8.64
N PHE A 194 -3.86 -18.35 -9.88
CA PHE A 194 -4.56 -17.85 -11.08
C PHE A 194 -5.93 -18.53 -11.31
N GLU A 195 -6.18 -19.72 -10.77
CA GLU A 195 -7.47 -20.41 -10.84
C GLU A 195 -8.58 -19.78 -9.99
N ILE A 196 -8.47 -18.49 -9.73
CA ILE A 196 -9.38 -17.69 -8.90
C ILE A 196 -10.84 -17.66 -9.39
N GLY A 197 -11.10 -18.08 -10.63
CA GLY A 197 -12.46 -18.22 -11.16
C GLY A 197 -13.36 -19.17 -10.37
N ARG A 198 -12.81 -19.96 -9.43
CA ARG A 198 -13.57 -20.81 -8.51
C ARG A 198 -14.04 -20.08 -7.25
N ALA A 199 -13.53 -18.88 -6.98
CA ALA A 199 -13.90 -18.10 -5.79
C ALA A 199 -15.21 -17.31 -5.95
N HIS A 200 -15.87 -17.39 -7.11
CA HIS A 200 -17.10 -16.66 -7.42
C HIS A 200 -18.32 -17.58 -7.68
N VAL A 201 -18.29 -18.77 -7.17
CA VAL A 201 -19.46 -19.68 -7.25
C VAL A 201 -20.05 -19.89 -5.87
#